data_e616dd0dcbc43b2d72855e7b902d694e
#
_entry.id   e616dd0dcbc43b2d72855e7b902d694e
#
_cell.length_a   1.000
_cell.length_b   1.000
_cell.length_c   1.000
_cell.angle_alpha   90.00
_cell.angle_beta   90.00
_cell.angle_gamma   90.00
#
_symmetry.space_group_name_H-M   'P 1'
#
loop_
_entity.id
_entity.type
_entity.pdbx_description
1 polymer ?
#
loop_
_entity_poly.entity_id
_entity_poly.type
_entity_poly.pdbx_seq_one_letter_code
_entity_poly.pdbx_strand_id
1 'polypeptide(L)'
;MNVTDVSPVRIDRPDYMDGVEWLFILFALISFVRVAVYAIKQARNHTLVDSRKSPLAFPVPTLVGWLFALSVVVLLFAQSPFYMLMVVAGLWVFLTAERRSAEYQFGFSRVSALNITRWSLVVCGAVLFIEVPLSHAVDEVMTAIRLPHPEQQSVEIFRRYNKPSEIVLFMIQAVLISPLIEELFFRGFLFTFLKLYTATWFALVLSAGVFAFAHANLGSVLQLWFLGVVLGLAYENTGSLLLPIGIHGCFNFVTAISLLLEKCSS
;
A
#
# COMPACT_ATOMS: atom_id res chain seq x y z
N MET A 1 -47.50 14.19 -8.81
CA MET A 1 -46.63 13.03 -8.47
C MET A 1 -45.25 13.60 -8.17
N ASN A 2 -44.93 13.74 -6.87
CA ASN A 2 -43.64 14.27 -6.43
C ASN A 2 -42.59 13.17 -6.50
N VAL A 3 -41.58 13.35 -7.34
CA VAL A 3 -40.39 12.50 -7.47
C VAL A 3 -39.28 13.12 -6.60
N THR A 4 -39.38 12.98 -5.28
CA THR A 4 -38.31 13.42 -4.33
C THR A 4 -38.28 12.54 -3.10
N ASP A 5 -38.28 11.23 -3.26
CA ASP A 5 -38.02 10.35 -2.12
C ASP A 5 -37.16 9.14 -2.54
N VAL A 6 -35.95 9.44 -2.97
CA VAL A 6 -34.89 8.43 -3.06
C VAL A 6 -34.07 8.57 -1.79
N SER A 7 -34.49 7.87 -0.72
CA SER A 7 -33.65 7.67 0.45
C SER A 7 -32.33 7.06 -0.02
N PRO A 8 -31.16 7.54 0.49
CA PRO A 8 -29.88 6.92 0.15
C PRO A 8 -29.94 5.46 0.55
N VAL A 9 -29.63 4.56 -0.38
CA VAL A 9 -29.48 3.13 -0.11
C VAL A 9 -28.41 3.02 0.97
N ARG A 10 -28.83 2.73 2.20
CA ARG A 10 -27.97 2.37 3.30
C ARG A 10 -27.40 1.01 2.93
N ILE A 11 -26.16 0.95 2.52
CA ILE A 11 -25.42 -0.30 2.37
C ILE A 11 -25.16 -0.77 3.80
N ASP A 12 -26.01 -1.66 4.31
CA ASP A 12 -25.77 -2.32 5.59
C ASP A 12 -24.49 -3.14 5.45
N ARG A 13 -23.42 -2.65 6.12
CA ARG A 13 -22.19 -3.45 6.25
C ARG A 13 -22.55 -4.71 7.03
N PRO A 14 -22.12 -5.89 6.59
CA PRO A 14 -22.35 -7.11 7.36
C PRO A 14 -21.66 -6.98 8.74
N ASP A 15 -22.37 -7.32 9.81
CA ASP A 15 -21.89 -7.20 11.21
C ASP A 15 -20.54 -7.89 11.49
N TYR A 16 -20.15 -8.90 10.71
CA TYR A 16 -18.85 -9.55 10.83
C TYR A 16 -17.68 -8.71 10.34
N MET A 17 -17.91 -7.73 9.43
CA MET A 17 -16.86 -6.81 8.96
C MET A 17 -16.37 -5.91 10.09
N ASP A 18 -17.27 -5.45 10.95
CA ASP A 18 -16.90 -4.60 12.10
C ASP A 18 -15.99 -5.36 13.08
N GLY A 19 -16.24 -6.65 13.30
CA GLY A 19 -15.40 -7.49 14.17
C GLY A 19 -13.99 -7.71 13.61
N VAL A 20 -13.86 -7.91 12.30
CA VAL A 20 -12.58 -8.12 11.64
C VAL A 20 -11.78 -6.81 11.61
N GLU A 21 -12.41 -5.68 11.31
CA GLU A 21 -11.77 -4.35 11.35
C GLU A 21 -11.19 -4.03 12.75
N TRP A 22 -11.95 -4.29 13.82
CA TRP A 22 -11.49 -4.10 15.19
C TRP A 22 -10.32 -5.01 15.56
N LEU A 23 -10.30 -6.27 15.10
CA LEU A 23 -9.17 -7.16 15.29
C LEU A 23 -7.91 -6.65 14.58
N PHE A 24 -8.04 -6.07 13.37
CA PHE A 24 -6.94 -5.44 12.65
C PHE A 24 -6.42 -4.21 13.35
N ILE A 25 -7.32 -3.31 13.78
CA ILE A 25 -6.96 -2.11 14.53
C ILE A 25 -6.22 -2.51 15.83
N LEU A 26 -6.73 -3.51 16.54
CA LEU A 26 -6.12 -4.02 17.75
C LEU A 26 -4.74 -4.64 17.49
N PHE A 27 -4.61 -5.45 16.43
CA PHE A 27 -3.33 -6.05 16.03
C PHE A 27 -2.31 -4.98 15.61
N ALA A 28 -2.73 -4.02 14.81
CA ALA A 28 -1.89 -2.89 14.40
C ALA A 28 -1.45 -2.06 15.61
N LEU A 29 -2.37 -1.77 16.54
CA LEU A 29 -2.10 -1.05 17.78
C LEU A 29 -1.12 -1.81 18.68
N ILE A 30 -1.33 -3.11 18.90
CA ILE A 30 -0.44 -3.95 19.71
C ILE A 30 0.96 -4.03 19.08
N SER A 31 1.03 -4.19 17.75
CA SER A 31 2.28 -4.22 17.01
C SER A 31 3.02 -2.88 17.11
N PHE A 32 2.29 -1.76 16.95
CA PHE A 32 2.81 -0.42 17.11
C PHE A 32 3.36 -0.18 18.54
N VAL A 33 2.59 -0.53 19.57
CA VAL A 33 3.01 -0.39 20.98
C VAL A 33 4.25 -1.23 21.26
N ARG A 34 4.32 -2.47 20.77
CA ARG A 34 5.52 -3.32 20.93
C ARG A 34 6.75 -2.72 20.26
N VAL A 35 6.59 -2.19 19.05
CA VAL A 35 7.67 -1.50 18.32
C VAL A 35 8.11 -0.25 19.05
N ALA A 36 7.18 0.57 19.53
CA ALA A 36 7.48 1.78 20.29
C ALA A 36 8.20 1.47 21.62
N VAL A 37 7.71 0.47 22.37
CA VAL A 37 8.35 0.03 23.62
C VAL A 37 9.75 -0.52 23.36
N TYR A 38 9.94 -1.28 22.29
CA TYR A 38 11.25 -1.78 21.90
C TYR A 38 12.20 -0.65 21.51
N ALA A 39 11.74 0.30 20.70
CA ALA A 39 12.51 1.48 20.29
C ALA A 39 12.94 2.33 21.51
N ILE A 40 12.04 2.52 22.47
CA ILE A 40 12.34 3.24 23.73
C ILE A 40 13.38 2.45 24.57
N LYS A 41 13.26 1.11 24.65
CA LYS A 41 14.26 0.28 25.34
C LYS A 41 15.64 0.36 24.68
N GLN A 42 15.71 0.31 23.36
CA GLN A 42 16.96 0.45 22.60
C GLN A 42 17.59 1.83 22.81
N ALA A 43 16.78 2.90 22.75
CA ALA A 43 17.25 4.27 23.00
C ALA A 43 17.78 4.45 24.45
N ARG A 44 17.16 3.79 25.44
CA ARG A 44 17.62 3.82 26.84
C ARG A 44 18.91 3.04 27.09
N ASN A 45 19.11 1.94 26.38
CA ASN A 45 20.26 1.06 26.63
C ASN A 45 21.54 1.51 25.93
N HIS A 46 21.55 2.67 25.24
CA HIS A 46 22.71 3.20 24.48
C HIS A 46 23.43 2.16 23.61
N THR A 47 22.80 1.04 23.30
CA THR A 47 23.27 0.15 22.27
C THR A 47 23.00 0.84 20.93
N LEU A 48 23.91 1.76 20.57
CA LEU A 48 24.02 2.26 19.21
C LEU A 48 24.17 1.02 18.33
N VAL A 49 23.05 0.59 17.73
CA VAL A 49 23.14 -0.31 16.57
C VAL A 49 24.10 0.40 15.63
N ASP A 50 25.22 -0.23 15.34
CA ASP A 50 26.22 0.33 14.44
C ASP A 50 25.49 0.77 13.17
N SER A 51 25.34 2.07 12.98
CA SER A 51 24.56 2.66 11.89
C SER A 51 25.05 2.22 10.50
N ARG A 52 26.27 1.66 10.43
CA ARG A 52 26.85 1.07 9.22
C ARG A 52 26.31 -0.33 8.91
N LYS A 53 25.72 -1.01 9.88
CA LYS A 53 25.15 -2.37 9.73
C LYS A 53 23.62 -2.37 9.74
N SER A 54 22.99 -1.25 10.07
CA SER A 54 21.52 -1.14 10.08
C SER A 54 20.99 -1.02 8.65
N PRO A 55 20.02 -1.83 8.23
CA PRO A 55 19.31 -1.64 6.97
C PRO A 55 18.44 -0.38 6.97
N LEU A 56 18.26 0.30 8.12
CA LEU A 56 17.54 1.56 8.22
C LEU A 56 18.53 2.74 8.23
N ALA A 57 18.33 3.67 7.31
CA ALA A 57 19.06 4.93 7.27
C ALA A 57 18.60 5.92 8.36
N PHE A 58 17.40 5.74 8.86
CA PHE A 58 16.80 6.63 9.85
C PHE A 58 16.95 6.06 11.26
N PRO A 59 17.24 6.88 12.27
CA PRO A 59 17.11 6.48 13.66
C PRO A 59 15.69 5.98 13.94
N VAL A 60 15.56 4.86 14.66
CA VAL A 60 14.23 4.27 14.96
C VAL A 60 13.26 5.28 15.60
N PRO A 61 13.67 6.17 16.54
CA PRO A 61 12.77 7.19 17.10
C PRO A 61 12.25 8.16 16.05
N THR A 62 13.09 8.57 15.08
CA THR A 62 12.69 9.47 13.98
C THR A 62 11.66 8.78 13.09
N LEU A 63 11.90 7.52 12.72
CA LEU A 63 10.97 6.72 11.93
C LEU A 63 9.62 6.57 12.64
N VAL A 64 9.63 6.21 13.93
CA VAL A 64 8.40 6.10 14.73
C VAL A 64 7.66 7.43 14.81
N GLY A 65 8.38 8.55 14.97
CA GLY A 65 7.79 9.88 14.96
C GLY A 65 7.10 10.24 13.64
N TRP A 66 7.72 9.94 12.51
CA TRP A 66 7.12 10.18 11.18
C TRP A 66 5.93 9.27 10.90
N LEU A 67 6.00 7.99 11.27
CA LEU A 67 4.88 7.07 11.14
C LEU A 67 3.70 7.48 12.02
N PHE A 68 3.97 7.94 13.24
CA PHE A 68 2.95 8.48 14.12
C PHE A 68 2.30 9.74 13.53
N ALA A 69 3.10 10.71 13.06
CA ALA A 69 2.59 11.91 12.44
C ALA A 69 1.72 11.60 11.20
N LEU A 70 2.17 10.68 10.35
CA LEU A 70 1.39 10.22 9.20
C LEU A 70 0.08 9.55 9.64
N SER A 71 0.10 8.69 10.66
CA SER A 71 -1.10 8.05 11.19
C SER A 71 -2.10 9.06 11.74
N VAL A 72 -1.63 10.12 12.42
CA VAL A 72 -2.49 11.20 12.90
C VAL A 72 -3.12 11.97 11.73
N VAL A 73 -2.36 12.27 10.68
CA VAL A 73 -2.89 12.91 9.47
C VAL A 73 -3.98 12.05 8.84
N VAL A 74 -3.73 10.74 8.71
CA VAL A 74 -4.71 9.80 8.17
C VAL A 74 -5.99 9.80 9.01
N LEU A 75 -5.87 9.67 10.33
CA LEU A 75 -7.04 9.62 11.24
C LEU A 75 -7.86 10.92 11.24
N LEU A 76 -7.18 12.06 11.23
CA LEU A 76 -7.87 13.36 11.33
C LEU A 76 -8.48 13.83 10.01
N PHE A 77 -7.88 13.44 8.89
CA PHE A 77 -8.19 14.02 7.59
C PHE A 77 -8.67 13.03 6.54
N ALA A 78 -8.82 11.73 6.87
CA ALA A 78 -9.24 10.69 5.93
C ALA A 78 -10.58 11.01 5.21
N GLN A 79 -11.46 11.76 5.85
CA GLN A 79 -12.74 12.21 5.30
C GLN A 79 -12.64 13.57 4.56
N SER A 80 -11.48 14.22 4.62
CA SER A 80 -11.27 15.51 3.96
C SER A 80 -10.91 15.34 2.50
N PRO A 81 -11.47 16.14 1.57
CA PRO A 81 -11.05 16.14 0.17
C PRO A 81 -9.56 16.55 0.00
N PHE A 82 -8.98 17.18 1.01
CA PHE A 82 -7.58 17.60 1.02
C PHE A 82 -6.63 16.58 1.65
N TYR A 83 -7.14 15.44 2.12
CA TYR A 83 -6.36 14.40 2.78
C TYR A 83 -5.10 13.99 1.96
N MET A 84 -5.29 13.68 0.68
CA MET A 84 -4.17 13.25 -0.18
C MET A 84 -3.13 14.37 -0.37
N LEU A 85 -3.56 15.62 -0.48
CA LEU A 85 -2.65 16.76 -0.56
C LEU A 85 -1.81 16.89 0.71
N MET A 86 -2.41 16.70 1.88
CA MET A 86 -1.69 16.75 3.17
C MET A 86 -0.69 15.61 3.30
N VAL A 87 -1.04 14.40 2.86
CA VAL A 87 -0.13 13.25 2.87
C VAL A 87 1.05 13.50 1.93
N VAL A 88 0.81 13.99 0.71
CA VAL A 88 1.86 14.32 -0.27
C VAL A 88 2.76 15.44 0.24
N ALA A 89 2.18 16.49 0.85
CA ALA A 89 2.94 17.59 1.44
C ALA A 89 3.80 17.12 2.62
N GLY A 90 3.26 16.31 3.51
CA GLY A 90 4.00 15.71 4.63
C GLY A 90 5.15 14.82 4.15
N LEU A 91 4.90 14.02 3.12
CA LEU A 91 5.92 13.19 2.50
C LEU A 91 7.03 14.04 1.84
N TRP A 92 6.65 15.11 1.15
CA TRP A 92 7.62 16.05 0.55
C TRP A 92 8.50 16.71 1.61
N VAL A 93 7.91 17.15 2.73
CA VAL A 93 8.66 17.72 3.87
C VAL A 93 9.62 16.68 4.43
N PHE A 94 9.16 15.44 4.66
CA PHE A 94 10.00 14.35 5.14
C PHE A 94 11.20 14.08 4.20
N LEU A 95 10.93 13.90 2.91
CA LEU A 95 11.98 13.58 1.92
C LEU A 95 13.00 14.73 1.76
N THR A 96 12.55 15.98 1.90
CA THR A 96 13.45 17.14 1.82
C THR A 96 14.28 17.34 3.09
N ALA A 97 13.66 17.17 4.26
CA ALA A 97 14.35 17.26 5.55
C ALA A 97 15.42 16.17 5.72
N GLU A 98 15.10 14.96 5.27
CA GLU A 98 15.94 13.76 5.43
C GLU A 98 16.59 13.32 4.10
N ARG A 99 16.90 14.26 3.20
CA ARG A 99 17.33 13.97 1.82
C ARG A 99 18.45 12.94 1.70
N ARG A 100 19.50 13.04 2.53
CA ARG A 100 20.64 12.10 2.47
C ARG A 100 20.25 10.70 2.94
N SER A 101 19.51 10.63 4.03
CA SER A 101 19.00 9.38 4.58
C SER A 101 17.98 8.74 3.64
N ALA A 102 17.12 9.55 3.00
CA ALA A 102 16.16 9.10 2.02
C ALA A 102 16.83 8.49 0.79
N GLU A 103 17.88 9.13 0.22
CA GLU A 103 18.62 8.56 -0.91
C GLU A 103 19.34 7.27 -0.52
N TYR A 104 19.96 7.22 0.66
CA TYR A 104 20.60 6.00 1.15
C TYR A 104 19.61 4.85 1.32
N GLN A 105 18.44 5.11 1.91
CA GLN A 105 17.39 4.14 2.21
C GLN A 105 16.65 3.71 0.93
N PHE A 106 16.19 4.69 0.14
CA PHE A 106 15.24 4.45 -0.94
C PHE A 106 15.91 4.30 -2.31
N GLY A 107 17.17 4.72 -2.45
CA GLY A 107 17.99 4.50 -3.64
C GLY A 107 17.37 5.07 -4.93
N PHE A 108 16.82 6.27 -4.87
CA PHE A 108 16.15 6.89 -6.03
C PHE A 108 17.05 7.04 -7.26
N SER A 109 18.35 7.21 -7.07
CA SER A 109 19.33 7.35 -8.17
C SER A 109 19.99 6.03 -8.61
N ARG A 110 19.73 4.90 -7.93
CA ARG A 110 20.43 3.63 -8.18
C ARG A 110 20.11 2.97 -9.50
N VAL A 111 18.92 3.22 -10.03
CA VAL A 111 18.45 2.62 -11.28
C VAL A 111 18.11 3.74 -12.26
N SER A 112 18.55 3.63 -13.51
CA SER A 112 18.23 4.62 -14.54
C SER A 112 16.74 4.62 -14.89
N ALA A 113 16.18 5.76 -15.26
CA ALA A 113 14.77 5.90 -15.64
C ALA A 113 14.36 4.91 -16.74
N LEU A 114 15.22 4.70 -17.75
CA LEU A 114 14.95 3.75 -18.84
C LEU A 114 14.82 2.32 -18.31
N ASN A 115 15.70 1.91 -17.40
CA ASN A 115 15.61 0.57 -16.80
C ASN A 115 14.40 0.42 -15.87
N ILE A 116 14.05 1.46 -15.13
CA ILE A 116 12.82 1.47 -14.33
C ILE A 116 11.62 1.24 -15.24
N THR A 117 11.44 2.03 -16.30
CA THR A 117 10.32 1.89 -17.22
C THR A 117 10.29 0.50 -17.86
N ARG A 118 11.43 0.04 -18.40
CA ARG A 118 11.54 -1.28 -19.05
C ARG A 118 11.16 -2.41 -18.11
N TRP A 119 11.75 -2.46 -16.93
CA TRP A 119 11.51 -3.53 -15.97
C TRP A 119 10.12 -3.44 -15.33
N SER A 120 9.58 -2.24 -15.13
CA SER A 120 8.20 -2.07 -14.67
C SER A 120 7.21 -2.70 -15.65
N LEU A 121 7.37 -2.47 -16.95
CA LEU A 121 6.50 -3.07 -17.97
C LEU A 121 6.66 -4.58 -18.04
N VAL A 122 7.90 -5.09 -18.05
CA VAL A 122 8.16 -6.55 -18.14
C VAL A 122 7.61 -7.28 -16.92
N VAL A 123 7.91 -6.78 -15.70
CA VAL A 123 7.47 -7.41 -14.46
C VAL A 123 5.95 -7.27 -14.30
N CYS A 124 5.37 -6.12 -14.61
CA CYS A 124 3.91 -5.93 -14.62
C CYS A 124 3.21 -6.94 -15.54
N GLY A 125 3.72 -7.12 -16.77
CA GLY A 125 3.18 -8.12 -17.70
C GLY A 125 3.26 -9.54 -17.16
N ALA A 126 4.37 -9.91 -16.51
CA ALA A 126 4.52 -11.22 -15.87
C ALA A 126 3.58 -11.40 -14.66
N VAL A 127 3.40 -10.35 -13.86
CA VAL A 127 2.43 -10.35 -12.74
C VAL A 127 1.02 -10.55 -13.27
N LEU A 128 0.58 -9.77 -14.26
CA LEU A 128 -0.76 -9.88 -14.83
C LEU A 128 -1.02 -11.27 -15.44
N PHE A 129 -0.02 -11.87 -16.08
CA PHE A 129 -0.12 -13.22 -16.61
C PHE A 129 -0.43 -14.28 -15.53
N ILE A 130 0.06 -14.09 -14.31
CA ILE A 130 -0.21 -14.96 -13.16
C ILE A 130 -1.49 -14.56 -12.44
N GLU A 131 -1.73 -13.25 -12.30
CA GLU A 131 -2.87 -12.71 -11.55
C GLU A 131 -4.22 -13.04 -12.19
N VAL A 132 -4.32 -13.04 -13.52
CA VAL A 132 -5.58 -13.34 -14.20
C VAL A 132 -6.07 -14.77 -13.89
N PRO A 133 -5.29 -15.85 -14.08
CA PRO A 133 -5.74 -17.19 -13.69
C PRO A 133 -5.88 -17.34 -12.16
N LEU A 134 -5.07 -16.63 -11.37
CA LEU A 134 -5.16 -16.68 -9.91
C LEU A 134 -6.47 -16.07 -9.42
N SER A 135 -6.92 -14.95 -9.96
CA SER A 135 -8.19 -14.33 -9.61
C SER A 135 -9.37 -15.26 -9.93
N HIS A 136 -9.39 -15.86 -11.12
CA HIS A 136 -10.42 -16.85 -11.47
C HIS A 136 -10.45 -18.04 -10.51
N ALA A 137 -9.29 -18.59 -10.14
CA ALA A 137 -9.22 -19.68 -9.19
C ALA A 137 -9.73 -19.29 -7.80
N VAL A 138 -9.42 -18.07 -7.33
CA VAL A 138 -9.93 -17.55 -6.05
C VAL A 138 -11.45 -17.38 -6.11
N ASP A 139 -11.99 -16.80 -7.18
CA ASP A 139 -13.43 -16.60 -7.36
C ASP A 139 -14.20 -17.93 -7.37
N GLU A 140 -13.67 -18.96 -8.05
CA GLU A 140 -14.24 -20.31 -8.04
C GLU A 140 -14.26 -20.90 -6.63
N VAL A 141 -13.15 -20.81 -5.89
CA VAL A 141 -13.08 -21.31 -4.51
C VAL A 141 -14.02 -20.56 -3.60
N MET A 142 -14.04 -19.22 -3.64
CA MET A 142 -14.93 -18.39 -2.82
C MET A 142 -16.40 -18.73 -3.09
N THR A 143 -16.76 -18.90 -4.35
CA THR A 143 -18.12 -19.34 -4.77
C THR A 143 -18.45 -20.72 -4.23
N ALA A 144 -17.53 -21.69 -4.35
CA ALA A 144 -17.74 -23.06 -3.88
C ALA A 144 -17.98 -23.14 -2.37
N ILE A 145 -17.28 -22.34 -1.57
CA ILE A 145 -17.42 -22.28 -0.12
C ILE A 145 -18.46 -21.23 0.34
N ARG A 146 -19.15 -20.59 -0.60
CA ARG A 146 -20.19 -19.57 -0.36
C ARG A 146 -19.73 -18.38 0.48
N LEU A 147 -18.48 -17.99 0.36
CA LEU A 147 -17.99 -16.75 0.97
C LEU A 147 -18.28 -15.55 0.06
N PRO A 148 -18.74 -14.43 0.63
CA PRO A 148 -18.90 -13.21 -0.14
C PRO A 148 -17.52 -12.70 -0.58
N HIS A 149 -17.42 -12.28 -1.85
CA HIS A 149 -16.24 -11.68 -2.41
C HIS A 149 -16.59 -10.33 -3.05
N PRO A 150 -16.88 -9.32 -2.22
CA PRO A 150 -17.21 -7.99 -2.73
C PRO A 150 -16.05 -7.41 -3.54
N GLU A 151 -16.38 -6.57 -4.51
CA GLU A 151 -15.36 -5.78 -5.22
C GLU A 151 -14.55 -4.93 -4.23
N GLN A 152 -13.33 -4.56 -4.61
CA GLN A 152 -12.55 -3.63 -3.82
C GLN A 152 -13.26 -2.27 -3.74
N GLN A 153 -13.19 -1.62 -2.60
CA GLN A 153 -13.84 -0.32 -2.38
C GLN A 153 -13.44 0.73 -3.42
N SER A 154 -12.18 0.73 -3.86
CA SER A 154 -11.69 1.62 -4.92
C SER A 154 -12.40 1.39 -6.26
N VAL A 155 -12.72 0.13 -6.60
CA VAL A 155 -13.46 -0.24 -7.82
C VAL A 155 -14.90 0.25 -7.73
N GLU A 156 -15.57 0.04 -6.60
CA GLU A 156 -16.92 0.53 -6.37
C GLU A 156 -17.00 2.06 -6.48
N ILE A 157 -16.03 2.77 -5.89
CA ILE A 157 -15.95 4.24 -5.99
C ILE A 157 -15.77 4.67 -7.45
N PHE A 158 -14.87 4.00 -8.18
CA PHE A 158 -14.63 4.31 -9.60
C PHE A 158 -15.90 4.12 -10.45
N ARG A 159 -16.66 3.06 -10.23
CA ARG A 159 -17.91 2.80 -10.97
C ARG A 159 -18.95 3.92 -10.78
N ARG A 160 -18.92 4.64 -9.66
CA ARG A 160 -19.83 5.75 -9.35
C ARG A 160 -19.43 7.08 -10.02
N TYR A 161 -18.19 7.22 -10.47
CA TYR A 161 -17.71 8.43 -11.13
C TYR A 161 -18.27 8.56 -12.54
N ASN A 162 -18.87 9.72 -12.85
CA ASN A 162 -19.45 10.00 -14.18
C ASN A 162 -18.81 11.21 -14.86
N LYS A 163 -18.10 12.05 -14.09
CA LYS A 163 -17.45 13.24 -14.65
C LYS A 163 -16.01 12.91 -15.06
N PRO A 164 -15.57 13.35 -16.25
CA PRO A 164 -14.19 13.14 -16.69
C PRO A 164 -13.14 13.60 -15.66
N SER A 165 -13.39 14.71 -14.95
CA SER A 165 -12.49 15.20 -13.93
C SER A 165 -12.34 14.25 -12.73
N GLU A 166 -13.41 13.57 -12.32
CA GLU A 166 -13.39 12.56 -11.23
C GLU A 166 -12.56 11.34 -11.66
N ILE A 167 -12.75 10.90 -12.92
CA ILE A 167 -11.99 9.79 -13.49
C ILE A 167 -10.50 10.13 -13.56
N VAL A 168 -10.15 11.32 -14.07
CA VAL A 168 -8.74 11.75 -14.17
C VAL A 168 -8.11 11.85 -12.78
N LEU A 169 -8.79 12.43 -11.80
CA LEU A 169 -8.30 12.51 -10.43
C LEU A 169 -8.10 11.13 -9.80
N PHE A 170 -9.04 10.20 -10.02
CA PHE A 170 -8.89 8.83 -9.57
C PHE A 170 -7.67 8.15 -10.21
N MET A 171 -7.48 8.31 -11.53
CA MET A 171 -6.32 7.76 -12.23
C MET A 171 -5.00 8.29 -11.67
N ILE A 172 -4.89 9.59 -11.42
CA ILE A 172 -3.70 10.19 -10.80
C ILE A 172 -3.46 9.59 -9.41
N GLN A 173 -4.51 9.49 -8.61
CA GLN A 173 -4.42 8.92 -7.27
C GLN A 173 -4.01 7.45 -7.31
N ALA A 174 -4.70 6.62 -8.06
CA ALA A 174 -4.50 5.17 -8.09
C ALA A 174 -3.16 4.78 -8.73
N VAL A 175 -2.72 5.51 -9.77
CA VAL A 175 -1.55 5.13 -10.57
C VAL A 175 -0.25 5.74 -10.06
N LEU A 176 -0.31 6.94 -9.48
CA LEU A 176 0.90 7.67 -9.07
C LEU A 176 1.00 7.84 -7.55
N ILE A 177 -0.05 8.36 -6.92
CA ILE A 177 0.01 8.78 -5.52
C ILE A 177 -0.03 7.59 -4.57
N SER A 178 -1.01 6.69 -4.73
CA SER A 178 -1.13 5.51 -3.86
C SER A 178 0.10 4.61 -3.95
N PRO A 179 0.60 4.21 -5.14
CA PRO A 179 1.83 3.42 -5.23
C PRO A 179 3.04 4.09 -4.58
N LEU A 180 3.21 5.41 -4.76
CA LEU A 180 4.31 6.14 -4.12
C LEU A 180 4.24 6.03 -2.59
N ILE A 181 3.08 6.30 -2.00
CA ILE A 181 2.90 6.30 -0.54
C ILE A 181 3.01 4.88 0.01
N GLU A 182 2.36 3.92 -0.65
CA GLU A 182 2.35 2.53 -0.23
C GLU A 182 3.72 1.90 -0.30
N GLU A 183 4.48 2.09 -1.38
CA GLU A 183 5.83 1.54 -1.48
C GLU A 183 6.81 2.18 -0.49
N LEU A 184 6.69 3.48 -0.26
CA LEU A 184 7.47 4.14 0.80
C LEU A 184 7.19 3.51 2.16
N PHE A 185 5.92 3.25 2.48
CA PHE A 185 5.54 2.66 3.76
C PHE A 185 5.92 1.19 3.84
N PHE A 186 5.46 0.36 2.89
CA PHE A 186 5.61 -1.09 2.98
C PHE A 186 7.04 -1.55 2.69
N ARG A 187 7.71 -1.02 1.66
CA ARG A 187 9.07 -1.44 1.26
C ARG A 187 10.13 -0.56 1.88
N GLY A 188 9.92 0.74 1.83
CA GLY A 188 10.85 1.70 2.39
C GLY A 188 11.00 1.59 3.90
N PHE A 189 9.92 1.40 4.64
CA PHE A 189 9.94 1.34 6.09
C PHE A 189 9.64 -0.04 6.66
N LEU A 190 8.47 -0.61 6.43
CA LEU A 190 8.03 -1.83 7.11
C LEU A 190 8.94 -3.03 6.80
N PHE A 191 9.15 -3.32 5.52
CA PHE A 191 10.02 -4.42 5.08
C PHE A 191 11.45 -4.25 5.61
N THR A 192 12.02 -3.05 5.46
CA THR A 192 13.37 -2.75 5.91
C THR A 192 13.47 -2.83 7.43
N PHE A 193 12.45 -2.39 8.16
CA PHE A 193 12.37 -2.51 9.61
C PHE A 193 12.31 -3.99 10.06
N LEU A 194 11.48 -4.80 9.41
CA LEU A 194 11.38 -6.22 9.74
C LEU A 194 12.69 -6.98 9.52
N LYS A 195 13.49 -6.58 8.52
CA LYS A 195 14.83 -7.13 8.27
C LYS A 195 15.82 -6.92 9.41
N LEU A 196 15.58 -5.96 10.32
CA LEU A 196 16.41 -5.81 11.54
C LEU A 196 16.25 -6.97 12.51
N TYR A 197 15.09 -7.64 12.49
CA TYR A 197 14.70 -8.61 13.53
C TYR A 197 14.45 -10.01 12.98
N THR A 198 14.38 -10.15 11.66
CA THR A 198 14.03 -11.41 11.00
C THR A 198 14.89 -11.67 9.78
N ALA A 199 14.85 -12.90 9.26
CA ALA A 199 15.45 -13.24 7.99
C ALA A 199 14.72 -12.46 6.84
N THR A 200 15.46 -12.07 5.81
CA THR A 200 14.94 -11.29 4.68
C THR A 200 13.70 -11.92 4.04
N TRP A 201 13.69 -13.23 3.84
CA TRP A 201 12.55 -13.94 3.27
C TRP A 201 11.29 -13.84 4.14
N PHE A 202 11.47 -13.91 5.48
CA PHE A 202 10.35 -13.79 6.41
C PHE A 202 9.82 -12.35 6.47
N ALA A 203 10.72 -11.36 6.49
CA ALA A 203 10.35 -9.95 6.39
C ALA A 203 9.57 -9.67 5.09
N LEU A 204 10.00 -10.28 3.98
CA LEU A 204 9.35 -10.16 2.67
C LEU A 204 7.91 -10.69 2.72
N VAL A 205 7.73 -11.94 3.15
CA VAL A 205 6.42 -12.60 3.22
C VAL A 205 5.49 -11.86 4.19
N LEU A 206 6.00 -11.44 5.34
CA LEU A 206 5.21 -10.74 6.35
C LEU A 206 4.79 -9.35 5.88
N SER A 207 5.71 -8.55 5.31
CA SER A 207 5.37 -7.22 4.81
C SER A 207 4.38 -7.27 3.65
N ALA A 208 4.49 -8.27 2.77
CA ALA A 208 3.53 -8.53 1.71
C ALA A 208 2.15 -8.94 2.26
N GLY A 209 2.12 -9.72 3.34
CA GLY A 209 0.88 -10.07 4.04
C GLY A 209 0.19 -8.84 4.63
N VAL A 210 0.93 -8.00 5.34
CA VAL A 210 0.38 -6.75 5.90
C VAL A 210 -0.12 -5.83 4.78
N PHE A 211 0.59 -5.73 3.66
CA PHE A 211 0.16 -4.98 2.47
C PHE A 211 -1.18 -5.49 1.94
N ALA A 212 -1.32 -6.82 1.74
CA ALA A 212 -2.54 -7.42 1.23
C ALA A 212 -3.74 -7.19 2.16
N PHE A 213 -3.54 -7.42 3.45
CA PHE A 213 -4.58 -7.23 4.44
C PHE A 213 -4.99 -5.77 4.66
N ALA A 214 -4.08 -4.81 4.45
CA ALA A 214 -4.40 -3.38 4.54
C ALA A 214 -5.46 -2.92 3.51
N HIS A 215 -5.69 -3.71 2.46
CA HIS A 215 -6.74 -3.43 1.46
C HIS A 215 -8.14 -3.88 1.89
N ALA A 216 -8.27 -4.57 3.04
CA ALA A 216 -9.55 -4.99 3.64
C ALA A 216 -10.50 -5.70 2.67
N ASN A 217 -9.98 -6.44 1.69
CA ASN A 217 -10.77 -7.22 0.72
C ASN A 217 -10.30 -8.67 0.67
N LEU A 218 -11.11 -9.57 1.21
CA LEU A 218 -10.75 -10.98 1.34
C LEU A 218 -10.57 -11.67 -0.02
N GLY A 219 -11.36 -11.31 -1.02
CA GLY A 219 -11.29 -11.88 -2.36
C GLY A 219 -9.99 -11.56 -3.10
N SER A 220 -9.32 -10.45 -2.75
CA SER A 220 -8.07 -10.04 -3.40
C SER A 220 -6.82 -10.22 -2.51
N VAL A 221 -6.96 -10.78 -1.30
CA VAL A 221 -5.81 -10.95 -0.38
C VAL A 221 -4.68 -11.75 -1.01
N LEU A 222 -4.98 -12.86 -1.69
CA LEU A 222 -3.95 -13.72 -2.26
C LEU A 222 -3.22 -13.04 -3.43
N GLN A 223 -3.97 -12.35 -4.30
CA GLN A 223 -3.44 -11.59 -5.42
C GLN A 223 -2.54 -10.44 -4.91
N LEU A 224 -3.05 -9.65 -3.97
CA LEU A 224 -2.30 -8.53 -3.38
C LEU A 224 -1.07 -9.00 -2.60
N TRP A 225 -1.16 -10.15 -1.94
CA TRP A 225 -0.01 -10.76 -1.29
C TRP A 225 1.07 -11.16 -2.31
N PHE A 226 0.67 -11.80 -3.41
CA PHE A 226 1.58 -12.16 -4.50
C PHE A 226 2.24 -10.91 -5.10
N LEU A 227 1.45 -9.90 -5.47
CA LEU A 227 1.97 -8.60 -5.92
C LEU A 227 2.93 -8.03 -4.87
N GLY A 228 2.55 -8.07 -3.60
CA GLY A 228 3.36 -7.61 -2.47
C GLY A 228 4.74 -8.25 -2.40
N VAL A 229 4.82 -9.56 -2.62
CA VAL A 229 6.08 -10.31 -2.69
C VAL A 229 6.93 -9.85 -3.88
N VAL A 230 6.33 -9.71 -5.06
CA VAL A 230 7.06 -9.27 -6.27
C VAL A 230 7.64 -7.87 -6.09
N LEU A 231 6.87 -6.94 -5.55
CA LEU A 231 7.32 -5.57 -5.28
C LEU A 231 8.45 -5.53 -4.24
N GLY A 232 8.35 -6.37 -3.19
CA GLY A 232 9.42 -6.50 -2.20
C GLY A 232 10.70 -7.09 -2.79
N LEU A 233 10.60 -8.10 -3.66
CA LEU A 233 11.73 -8.66 -4.39
C LEU A 233 12.38 -7.63 -5.34
N ALA A 234 11.57 -6.82 -6.03
CA ALA A 234 12.06 -5.76 -6.88
C ALA A 234 12.89 -4.73 -6.10
N TYR A 235 12.43 -4.34 -4.91
CA TYR A 235 13.16 -3.46 -4.01
C TYR A 235 14.45 -4.12 -3.48
N GLU A 236 14.36 -5.34 -2.98
CA GLU A 236 15.52 -6.05 -2.42
C GLU A 236 16.65 -6.23 -3.43
N ASN A 237 16.31 -6.61 -4.67
CA ASN A 237 17.29 -6.87 -5.72
C ASN A 237 17.93 -5.60 -6.28
N THR A 238 17.23 -4.46 -6.27
CA THR A 238 17.73 -3.22 -6.88
C THR A 238 18.19 -2.19 -5.84
N GLY A 239 17.70 -2.29 -4.64
CA GLY A 239 17.86 -1.27 -3.60
C GLY A 239 17.23 0.08 -4.00
N SER A 240 16.38 0.12 -5.04
CA SER A 240 15.70 1.32 -5.52
C SER A 240 14.21 1.19 -5.37
N LEU A 241 13.60 2.14 -4.65
CA LEU A 241 12.15 2.18 -4.44
C LEU A 241 11.38 2.57 -5.71
N LEU A 242 12.04 3.22 -6.68
CA LEU A 242 11.40 3.63 -7.93
C LEU A 242 10.95 2.44 -8.78
N LEU A 243 11.64 1.29 -8.69
CA LEU A 243 11.23 0.12 -9.46
C LEU A 243 9.91 -0.49 -8.96
N PRO A 244 9.72 -0.81 -7.67
CA PRO A 244 8.43 -1.28 -7.18
C PRO A 244 7.32 -0.22 -7.36
N ILE A 245 7.60 1.08 -7.18
CA ILE A 245 6.62 2.14 -7.49
C ILE A 245 6.19 2.07 -8.96
N GLY A 246 7.13 1.90 -9.89
CA GLY A 246 6.84 1.78 -11.32
C GLY A 246 6.03 0.53 -11.66
N ILE A 247 6.38 -0.63 -11.09
CA ILE A 247 5.63 -1.90 -11.28
C ILE A 247 4.20 -1.75 -10.74
N HIS A 248 4.05 -1.26 -9.52
CA HIS A 248 2.76 -1.08 -8.85
C HIS A 248 1.88 -0.07 -9.61
N GLY A 249 2.43 1.08 -9.99
CA GLY A 249 1.71 2.07 -10.80
C GLY A 249 1.28 1.53 -12.16
N CYS A 250 2.13 0.73 -12.82
CA CYS A 250 1.81 0.07 -14.07
C CYS A 250 0.66 -0.95 -13.89
N PHE A 251 0.70 -1.76 -12.83
CA PHE A 251 -0.36 -2.71 -12.49
C PHE A 251 -1.70 -1.98 -12.26
N ASN A 252 -1.70 -0.94 -11.42
CA ASN A 252 -2.90 -0.14 -11.15
C ASN A 252 -3.41 0.59 -12.41
N PHE A 253 -2.51 1.03 -13.29
CA PHE A 253 -2.89 1.64 -14.57
C PHE A 253 -3.65 0.66 -15.45
N VAL A 254 -3.15 -0.56 -15.64
CA VAL A 254 -3.82 -1.59 -16.44
C VAL A 254 -5.18 -1.92 -15.86
N THR A 255 -5.28 -2.12 -14.55
CA THR A 255 -6.55 -2.38 -13.86
C THR A 255 -7.54 -1.23 -14.06
N ALA A 256 -7.12 0.01 -13.89
CA ALA A 256 -7.97 1.18 -14.04
C ALA A 256 -8.45 1.38 -15.51
N ILE A 257 -7.59 1.08 -16.49
CA ILE A 257 -7.97 1.10 -17.90
C ILE A 257 -9.00 0.00 -18.21
N SER A 258 -8.82 -1.22 -17.67
CA SER A 258 -9.81 -2.30 -17.84
C SER A 258 -11.19 -1.90 -17.31
N LEU A 259 -11.25 -1.30 -16.11
CA LEU A 259 -12.49 -0.78 -15.54
C LEU A 259 -13.11 0.35 -16.39
N LEU A 260 -12.27 1.21 -16.98
CA LEU A 260 -12.76 2.28 -17.87
C LEU A 260 -13.37 1.71 -19.15
N LEU A 261 -12.74 0.71 -19.75
CA LEU A 261 -13.25 0.04 -20.95
C LEU A 261 -14.56 -0.69 -20.68
N GLU A 262 -14.70 -1.38 -19.55
CA GLU A 262 -15.96 -1.99 -19.12
C GLU A 262 -17.08 -0.93 -19.03
N LYS A 263 -16.78 0.21 -18.39
CA LYS A 263 -17.73 1.31 -18.24
C LYS A 263 -18.16 1.95 -19.56
N CYS A 264 -17.27 1.98 -20.55
CA CYS A 264 -17.60 2.50 -21.88
C CYS A 264 -18.40 1.51 -22.76
N SER A 265 -18.38 0.21 -22.40
CA SER A 265 -19.08 -0.85 -23.13
C SER A 265 -20.47 -1.18 -22.56
N SER A 266 -20.77 -0.72 -21.34
CA SER A 266 -22.05 -0.86 -20.63
C SER A 266 -22.97 0.33 -20.89
#